data_219a33de505c3eae99e64170437ff294
#
_entry.id   219a33de505c3eae99e64170437ff294
#
_cell.length_a   1.000
_cell.length_b   1.000
_cell.length_c   1.000
_cell.angle_alpha   90.00
_cell.angle_beta   90.00
_cell.angle_gamma   90.00
#
_symmetry.space_group_name_H-M   'P 1'
#
loop_
_entity.id
_entity.type
_entity.pdbx_description
1 polymer ?
#
loop_
_entity_poly.entity_id
_entity_poly.type
_entity_poly.pdbx_seq_one_letter_code
_entity_poly.pdbx_strand_id
1 'polypeptide(L)'
;MTLSVALRVMVVTFALVACNTSSGPSPLASPPTAVCGNGVRETGEECDDANADNADGCLTTCQRPVTWIPSEVHIHSTGCTRRFASPSEVAELLEAQQIQVGAALVWGESYENDAAFFTGRDHPLSTPSFILHYDLEVSRFDAAKTGHLILLGLDSLRFSSDVFHLPQSGVPVVDWARRQPRAIVGMAHGQFWPRDGSFPVPPGGCCVPWEVVVHAARGRLDFLSMERTLVEEPGTFRLWKALQGAGFRVAITGGSDWSCLSQTFAEDTPRTDVIVEGQLTYEGWLQAIKAGRTAAAVGIGNRLNVRVEGRRLGEEVQLVAPREVTVTLETAGRGADVDVLLNGEVAARVPVADGLQVAQVRVGCRRARGSRRAAPTS
;
A
#
# COMPACT_ATOMS: atom_id res chain seq x y z
N MET A 1 16.57 -12.10 34.67
CA MET A 1 15.27 -11.47 34.31
C MET A 1 15.34 -11.16 32.83
N THR A 2 14.93 -12.07 32.00
CA THR A 2 14.85 -11.93 30.54
C THR A 2 13.52 -11.24 30.21
N LEU A 3 13.59 -9.97 29.82
CA LEU A 3 12.41 -9.26 29.29
C LEU A 3 12.12 -9.86 27.90
N SER A 4 11.09 -10.67 27.81
CA SER A 4 10.53 -11.10 26.55
C SER A 4 9.68 -9.95 25.99
N VAL A 5 10.29 -9.14 25.10
CA VAL A 5 9.56 -8.17 24.32
C VAL A 5 8.80 -8.95 23.25
N ALA A 6 7.51 -9.13 23.45
CA ALA A 6 6.63 -9.66 22.42
C ALA A 6 6.55 -8.60 21.29
N LEU A 7 7.35 -8.82 20.25
CA LEU A 7 7.29 -8.02 19.03
C LEU A 7 5.92 -8.31 18.37
N ARG A 8 4.97 -7.39 18.53
CA ARG A 8 3.69 -7.48 17.83
C ARG A 8 3.93 -7.05 16.39
N VAL A 9 4.08 -8.02 15.49
CA VAL A 9 4.07 -7.76 14.05
C VAL A 9 2.63 -7.45 13.67
N MET A 10 2.33 -6.19 13.47
CA MET A 10 1.04 -5.75 12.95
C MET A 10 1.16 -5.62 11.43
N VAL A 11 0.86 -6.68 10.71
CA VAL A 11 0.69 -6.61 9.26
C VAL A 11 -0.71 -6.07 9.00
N VAL A 12 -0.77 -4.86 8.45
CA VAL A 12 -2.04 -4.17 8.21
C VAL A 12 -2.42 -4.33 6.76
N THR A 13 -3.24 -5.34 6.48
CA THR A 13 -3.83 -5.55 5.16
C THR A 13 -5.36 -5.49 5.31
N PHE A 14 -6.02 -4.74 4.44
CA PHE A 14 -7.46 -4.54 4.54
C PHE A 14 -8.18 -4.99 3.30
N ALA A 15 -9.19 -5.83 3.50
CA ALA A 15 -10.25 -6.02 2.54
C ALA A 15 -11.35 -4.99 2.85
N LEU A 16 -11.55 -4.03 1.96
CA LEU A 16 -12.69 -3.14 2.03
C LEU A 16 -13.93 -3.90 1.58
N VAL A 17 -14.73 -4.30 2.55
CA VAL A 17 -16.09 -4.75 2.28
C VAL A 17 -16.99 -3.52 2.35
N ALA A 18 -17.16 -2.82 1.23
CA ALA A 18 -18.18 -1.80 1.10
C ALA A 18 -19.53 -2.51 0.88
N CYS A 19 -20.38 -2.54 1.89
CA CYS A 19 -21.73 -3.08 1.77
C CYS A 19 -22.62 -2.12 0.98
N ASN A 20 -22.55 -2.18 -0.33
CA ASN A 20 -23.40 -1.38 -1.22
C ASN A 20 -24.54 -2.28 -1.76
N THR A 21 -25.77 -2.02 -1.36
CA THR A 21 -26.93 -2.73 -1.88
C THR A 21 -27.40 -2.04 -3.15
N SER A 22 -27.18 -2.67 -4.31
CA SER A 22 -27.88 -2.34 -5.54
C SER A 22 -29.11 -3.26 -5.69
N SER A 23 -30.25 -2.69 -6.03
CA SER A 23 -31.45 -3.44 -6.43
C SER A 23 -31.22 -4.01 -7.83
N GLY A 24 -30.81 -5.26 -7.91
CA GLY A 24 -30.64 -6.02 -9.15
C GLY A 24 -31.54 -7.27 -9.17
N PRO A 25 -31.76 -7.91 -10.32
CA PRO A 25 -32.73 -9.02 -10.48
C PRO A 25 -32.36 -10.25 -9.64
N SER A 26 -33.39 -11.05 -9.36
CA SER A 26 -33.37 -12.27 -8.52
C SER A 26 -32.19 -13.21 -8.76
N PRO A 27 -31.70 -13.89 -7.71
CA PRO A 27 -30.55 -14.76 -7.79
C PRO A 27 -30.86 -16.00 -8.66
N LEU A 28 -29.99 -16.24 -9.64
CA LEU A 28 -29.83 -17.54 -10.27
C LEU A 28 -29.42 -18.58 -9.19
N ALA A 29 -29.90 -19.80 -9.34
CA ALA A 29 -29.56 -20.91 -8.45
C ALA A 29 -28.06 -21.00 -8.22
N SER A 30 -27.65 -21.19 -6.97
CA SER A 30 -26.24 -21.36 -6.62
C SER A 30 -25.66 -22.53 -7.43
N PRO A 31 -24.52 -22.36 -8.10
CA PRO A 31 -23.81 -23.49 -8.69
C PRO A 31 -23.44 -24.51 -7.61
N PRO A 32 -23.26 -25.80 -7.94
CA PRO A 32 -22.77 -26.77 -6.99
C PRO A 32 -21.51 -26.25 -6.32
N THR A 33 -21.41 -26.42 -5.03
CA THR A 33 -20.23 -26.00 -4.26
C THR A 33 -19.02 -26.79 -4.74
N ALA A 34 -18.04 -26.09 -5.31
CA ALA A 34 -16.74 -26.65 -5.65
C ALA A 34 -16.13 -27.35 -4.42
N VAL A 35 -15.50 -28.51 -4.64
CA VAL A 35 -14.88 -29.31 -3.58
C VAL A 35 -13.38 -29.29 -3.74
N CYS A 36 -12.73 -28.40 -3.05
CA CYS A 36 -11.27 -28.26 -3.07
C CYS A 36 -10.58 -29.54 -2.58
N GLY A 37 -9.51 -29.97 -3.27
CA GLY A 37 -8.69 -31.13 -2.93
C GLY A 37 -9.24 -32.46 -3.49
N ASN A 38 -10.16 -32.40 -4.44
CA ASN A 38 -10.71 -33.59 -5.09
C ASN A 38 -9.99 -33.98 -6.38
N GLY A 39 -9.00 -33.19 -6.84
CA GLY A 39 -8.22 -33.39 -8.07
C GLY A 39 -8.94 -32.94 -9.34
N VAL A 40 -10.07 -32.24 -9.20
CA VAL A 40 -10.86 -31.77 -10.33
C VAL A 40 -11.05 -30.26 -10.20
N ARG A 41 -10.44 -29.47 -11.07
CA ARG A 41 -10.62 -28.02 -11.06
C ARG A 41 -12.04 -27.63 -11.49
N GLU A 42 -12.83 -27.21 -10.56
CA GLU A 42 -14.24 -26.82 -10.73
C GLU A 42 -14.38 -25.29 -10.94
N THR A 43 -15.60 -24.87 -11.29
CA THR A 43 -15.87 -23.43 -11.46
C THR A 43 -15.75 -22.69 -10.14
N GLY A 44 -14.85 -21.70 -10.09
CA GLY A 44 -14.54 -20.91 -8.90
C GLY A 44 -13.19 -21.25 -8.27
N GLU A 45 -12.51 -22.28 -8.75
CA GLU A 45 -11.18 -22.68 -8.33
C GLU A 45 -10.09 -22.17 -9.28
N GLU A 46 -9.00 -21.66 -8.70
CA GLU A 46 -7.80 -21.28 -9.46
C GLU A 46 -6.90 -22.49 -9.74
N CYS A 47 -6.92 -23.48 -8.86
CA CYS A 47 -6.20 -24.76 -8.95
C CYS A 47 -6.93 -25.83 -8.11
N ASP A 48 -6.60 -27.08 -8.35
CA ASP A 48 -6.89 -28.24 -7.49
C ASP A 48 -5.81 -29.29 -7.75
N ASP A 49 -5.10 -29.74 -6.72
CA ASP A 49 -3.98 -30.67 -6.80
C ASP A 49 -4.21 -31.96 -6.00
N ALA A 50 -5.45 -32.19 -5.58
CA ALA A 50 -5.90 -33.37 -4.85
C ALA A 50 -5.23 -33.59 -3.49
N ASN A 51 -4.68 -32.54 -2.88
CA ASN A 51 -4.04 -32.67 -1.57
C ASN A 51 -4.31 -31.44 -0.68
N ALA A 52 -3.70 -31.39 0.52
CA ALA A 52 -3.84 -30.31 1.48
C ALA A 52 -2.50 -29.65 1.82
N ASP A 53 -1.50 -29.77 0.97
CA ASP A 53 -0.22 -29.11 1.11
C ASP A 53 -0.28 -27.69 0.50
N ASN A 54 -0.11 -26.66 1.30
CA ASN A 54 -0.14 -25.28 0.85
C ASN A 54 1.19 -24.84 0.19
N ALA A 55 2.21 -25.67 0.18
CA ALA A 55 3.55 -25.31 -0.30
C ALA A 55 3.86 -25.73 -1.74
N ASP A 56 2.98 -26.47 -2.38
CA ASP A 56 3.20 -27.07 -3.71
C ASP A 56 2.58 -26.31 -4.89
N GLY A 57 1.97 -25.14 -4.61
CA GLY A 57 1.45 -24.23 -5.63
C GLY A 57 -0.07 -24.17 -5.72
N CYS A 58 -0.78 -24.93 -4.88
CA CYS A 58 -2.22 -24.79 -4.67
C CYS A 58 -2.53 -24.74 -3.16
N LEU A 59 -3.31 -23.77 -2.75
CA LEU A 59 -3.72 -23.66 -1.34
C LEU A 59 -4.92 -24.56 -1.07
N THR A 60 -5.10 -24.98 0.19
CA THR A 60 -6.28 -25.74 0.66
C THR A 60 -7.62 -25.03 0.41
N THR A 61 -7.58 -23.81 -0.11
CA THR A 61 -8.73 -23.03 -0.56
C THR A 61 -8.90 -23.06 -2.09
N CYS A 62 -8.17 -23.93 -2.80
CA CYS A 62 -8.10 -24.02 -4.25
C CYS A 62 -7.75 -22.70 -4.96
N GLN A 63 -6.92 -21.96 -4.34
CA GLN A 63 -6.39 -20.69 -4.85
C GLN A 63 -4.88 -20.79 -5.00
N ARG A 64 -4.33 -20.13 -6.01
CA ARG A 64 -2.88 -20.06 -6.16
C ARG A 64 -2.28 -19.11 -5.14
N PRO A 65 -1.13 -19.45 -4.52
CA PRO A 65 -0.37 -18.53 -3.73
C PRO A 65 -0.04 -17.27 -4.54
N VAL A 66 -0.01 -16.12 -3.89
CA VAL A 66 0.37 -14.87 -4.55
C VAL A 66 1.86 -14.66 -4.48
N THR A 67 2.44 -14.07 -5.54
CA THR A 67 3.82 -13.62 -5.52
C THR A 67 3.89 -12.20 -4.99
N TRP A 68 4.59 -12.02 -3.89
CA TRP A 68 4.88 -10.75 -3.30
C TRP A 68 6.20 -10.18 -3.81
N ILE A 69 6.17 -8.93 -4.20
CA ILE A 69 7.36 -8.15 -4.61
C ILE A 69 7.68 -7.17 -3.48
N PRO A 70 8.70 -7.46 -2.65
CA PRO A 70 9.19 -6.51 -1.66
C PRO A 70 9.70 -5.25 -2.34
N SER A 71 9.23 -4.11 -1.90
CA SER A 71 9.44 -2.85 -2.60
C SER A 71 9.70 -1.71 -1.63
N GLU A 72 10.40 -0.70 -2.10
CA GLU A 72 10.65 0.56 -1.43
C GLU A 72 10.07 1.70 -2.29
N VAL A 73 9.14 2.46 -1.71
CA VAL A 73 8.47 3.56 -2.42
C VAL A 73 9.05 4.93 -2.09
N HIS A 74 9.96 5.01 -1.09
CA HIS A 74 10.45 6.28 -0.56
C HIS A 74 11.88 6.16 -0.04
N ILE A 75 12.85 6.27 -0.94
CA ILE A 75 14.29 6.28 -0.64
C ILE A 75 14.97 7.40 -1.41
N HIS A 76 16.06 7.94 -0.89
CA HIS A 76 16.79 9.04 -1.50
C HIS A 76 18.26 8.68 -1.79
N SER A 77 18.79 9.08 -2.94
CA SER A 77 20.23 9.10 -3.20
C SER A 77 20.93 10.15 -2.35
N THR A 78 20.38 11.37 -2.30
CA THR A 78 20.85 12.42 -1.40
C THR A 78 19.81 12.67 -0.30
N GLY A 79 20.10 12.25 0.91
CA GLY A 79 19.21 12.43 2.04
C GLY A 79 19.28 13.81 2.69
N CYS A 80 18.39 14.04 3.66
CA CYS A 80 18.26 15.30 4.41
C CYS A 80 19.54 15.72 5.14
N THR A 81 20.41 14.79 5.50
CA THR A 81 21.72 15.04 6.10
C THR A 81 22.80 15.38 5.07
N ARG A 82 22.41 15.56 3.81
CA ARG A 82 23.29 15.74 2.65
C ARG A 82 24.27 14.57 2.43
N ARG A 83 24.01 13.41 3.02
CA ARG A 83 24.71 12.19 2.67
C ARG A 83 24.26 11.78 1.27
N PHE A 84 25.20 11.73 0.35
CA PHE A 84 24.98 11.20 -0.97
C PHE A 84 25.29 9.69 -0.99
N ALA A 85 24.42 8.92 -1.62
CA ALA A 85 24.66 7.55 -2.02
C ALA A 85 24.50 7.45 -3.54
N SER A 86 25.49 6.90 -4.21
CA SER A 86 25.42 6.65 -5.65
C SER A 86 24.28 5.65 -5.95
N PRO A 87 23.77 5.61 -7.19
CA PRO A 87 22.79 4.59 -7.58
C PRO A 87 23.23 3.16 -7.30
N SER A 88 24.54 2.86 -7.37
CA SER A 88 25.09 1.55 -7.02
C SER A 88 24.96 1.26 -5.53
N GLU A 89 25.29 2.22 -4.66
CA GLU A 89 25.13 2.06 -3.20
C GLU A 89 23.66 1.93 -2.80
N VAL A 90 22.76 2.66 -3.47
CA VAL A 90 21.30 2.49 -3.26
C VAL A 90 20.84 1.09 -3.69
N ALA A 91 21.30 0.60 -4.85
CA ALA A 91 20.96 -0.74 -5.32
C ALA A 91 21.50 -1.82 -4.34
N GLU A 92 22.76 -1.75 -3.93
CA GLU A 92 23.36 -2.66 -2.95
C GLU A 92 22.59 -2.67 -1.61
N LEU A 93 22.16 -1.50 -1.14
CA LEU A 93 21.37 -1.36 0.08
C LEU A 93 20.01 -2.06 -0.06
N LEU A 94 19.32 -1.85 -1.17
CA LEU A 94 18.01 -2.46 -1.45
C LEU A 94 18.12 -3.98 -1.59
N GLU A 95 19.11 -4.47 -2.33
CA GLU A 95 19.35 -5.91 -2.52
C GLU A 95 19.69 -6.59 -1.18
N ALA A 96 20.50 -5.96 -0.32
CA ALA A 96 20.80 -6.46 1.02
C ALA A 96 19.54 -6.62 1.90
N GLN A 97 18.51 -5.84 1.63
CA GLN A 97 17.21 -5.92 2.29
C GLN A 97 16.19 -6.79 1.53
N GLN A 98 16.63 -7.51 0.50
CA GLN A 98 15.78 -8.33 -0.37
C GLN A 98 14.65 -7.53 -1.03
N ILE A 99 14.85 -6.24 -1.28
CA ILE A 99 13.95 -5.37 -2.02
C ILE A 99 14.15 -5.62 -3.52
N GLN A 100 13.06 -5.84 -4.23
CA GLN A 100 13.07 -6.12 -5.66
C GLN A 100 12.67 -4.91 -6.52
N VAL A 101 11.98 -3.92 -5.96
CA VAL A 101 11.69 -2.65 -6.64
C VAL A 101 11.99 -1.50 -5.70
N GLY A 102 12.89 -0.61 -6.12
CA GLY A 102 13.20 0.62 -5.41
C GLY A 102 12.83 1.85 -6.23
N ALA A 103 11.94 2.68 -5.70
CA ALA A 103 11.67 4.01 -6.22
C ALA A 103 12.51 5.04 -5.47
N ALA A 104 13.64 5.42 -6.07
CA ALA A 104 14.50 6.46 -5.54
C ALA A 104 13.94 7.84 -5.92
N LEU A 105 13.75 8.70 -4.93
CA LEU A 105 13.07 9.96 -5.13
C LEU A 105 14.06 11.11 -5.21
N VAL A 106 14.03 11.82 -6.33
CA VAL A 106 14.60 13.16 -6.44
C VAL A 106 13.72 14.09 -5.61
N TRP A 107 14.30 14.87 -4.72
CA TRP A 107 13.52 15.74 -3.85
C TRP A 107 14.08 17.17 -3.82
N GLY A 108 13.35 18.10 -3.24
CA GLY A 108 13.60 19.53 -3.32
C GLY A 108 15.06 19.97 -3.17
N GLU A 109 15.75 19.62 -2.08
CA GLU A 109 17.14 20.06 -1.83
C GLU A 109 18.19 19.24 -2.60
N SER A 110 17.86 18.02 -3.02
CA SER A 110 18.76 17.15 -3.79
C SER A 110 18.57 17.28 -5.31
N TYR A 111 17.61 18.08 -5.77
CA TYR A 111 17.22 18.11 -7.17
C TYR A 111 18.40 18.33 -8.12
N GLU A 112 19.30 19.24 -7.80
CA GLU A 112 20.48 19.55 -8.64
C GLU A 112 21.44 18.35 -8.76
N ASN A 113 21.52 17.52 -7.73
CA ASN A 113 22.40 16.35 -7.70
C ASN A 113 21.75 15.12 -8.32
N ASP A 114 20.50 14.85 -7.94
CA ASP A 114 19.86 13.56 -8.19
C ASP A 114 19.02 13.56 -9.47
N ALA A 115 18.62 14.73 -10.00
CA ALA A 115 17.86 14.83 -11.24
C ALA A 115 18.59 14.23 -12.46
N ALA A 116 19.92 14.16 -12.41
CA ALA A 116 20.72 13.51 -13.44
C ALA A 116 20.47 11.99 -13.55
N PHE A 117 20.00 11.36 -12.48
CA PHE A 117 19.67 9.92 -12.46
C PHE A 117 18.26 9.63 -12.98
N PHE A 118 17.42 10.65 -13.05
CA PHE A 118 16.07 10.50 -13.58
C PHE A 118 16.09 10.44 -15.11
N THR A 119 15.56 9.37 -15.66
CA THR A 119 15.45 9.17 -17.12
C THR A 119 14.02 8.90 -17.60
N GLY A 120 13.06 8.77 -16.67
CA GLY A 120 11.71 8.28 -16.95
C GLY A 120 11.67 6.79 -17.33
N ARG A 121 12.75 6.06 -17.06
CA ARG A 121 12.92 4.63 -17.35
C ARG A 121 13.64 3.95 -16.20
N ASP A 122 13.62 2.62 -16.21
CA ASP A 122 14.39 1.82 -15.26
C ASP A 122 15.88 2.17 -15.38
N HIS A 123 16.53 2.31 -14.23
CA HIS A 123 17.96 2.63 -14.17
C HIS A 123 18.78 1.46 -14.77
N PRO A 124 19.92 1.71 -15.42
CA PRO A 124 20.76 0.67 -16.03
C PRO A 124 21.23 -0.45 -15.09
N LEU A 125 21.18 -0.26 -13.78
CA LEU A 125 21.45 -1.31 -12.78
C LEU A 125 20.29 -2.31 -12.61
N SER A 126 19.13 -2.06 -13.22
CA SER A 126 17.98 -2.95 -13.15
C SER A 126 18.23 -4.27 -13.88
N THR A 127 17.65 -5.33 -13.35
CA THR A 127 17.68 -6.69 -13.90
C THR A 127 16.25 -7.25 -14.01
N PRO A 128 16.00 -8.42 -14.58
CA PRO A 128 14.67 -9.02 -14.60
C PRO A 128 14.05 -9.27 -13.21
N SER A 129 14.87 -9.34 -12.16
CA SER A 129 14.46 -9.60 -10.77
C SER A 129 14.63 -8.40 -9.82
N PHE A 130 15.22 -7.31 -10.28
CA PHE A 130 15.45 -6.11 -9.49
C PHE A 130 15.25 -4.86 -10.35
N ILE A 131 14.46 -3.92 -9.90
CA ILE A 131 14.21 -2.64 -10.59
C ILE A 131 14.59 -1.50 -9.66
N LEU A 132 15.49 -0.64 -10.14
CA LEU A 132 15.74 0.67 -9.59
C LEU A 132 15.17 1.72 -10.54
N HIS A 133 14.31 2.58 -10.04
CA HIS A 133 13.71 3.67 -10.82
C HIS A 133 13.83 4.99 -10.06
N TYR A 134 14.09 6.08 -10.76
CA TYR A 134 14.13 7.42 -10.16
C TYR A 134 12.83 8.16 -10.46
N ASP A 135 12.22 8.70 -9.42
CA ASP A 135 10.97 9.44 -9.47
C ASP A 135 11.07 10.75 -8.66
N LEU A 136 9.98 11.32 -8.17
CA LEU A 136 9.99 12.64 -7.55
C LEU A 136 9.26 12.65 -6.22
N GLU A 137 9.89 13.22 -5.20
CA GLU A 137 9.22 13.74 -4.01
C GLU A 137 9.13 15.26 -4.09
N VAL A 138 7.92 15.78 -3.94
CA VAL A 138 7.70 17.22 -3.83
C VAL A 138 7.61 17.59 -2.36
N SER A 139 8.74 18.05 -1.81
CA SER A 139 8.93 18.28 -0.38
C SER A 139 9.39 19.71 -0.04
N ARG A 140 9.62 20.56 -1.04
CA ARG A 140 10.05 21.94 -0.89
C ARG A 140 8.87 22.92 -0.98
N PHE A 141 9.02 24.17 -0.56
CA PHE A 141 8.08 25.28 -0.78
C PHE A 141 6.78 25.20 0.03
N ASP A 142 6.83 25.57 1.28
CA ASP A 142 5.63 25.51 2.13
C ASP A 142 5.05 24.09 2.28
N ALA A 143 5.89 23.05 2.14
CA ALA A 143 5.51 21.67 2.40
C ALA A 143 4.86 21.49 3.79
N ALA A 144 5.11 22.44 4.71
CA ALA A 144 4.38 22.57 5.95
C ALA A 144 2.87 22.85 5.77
N LYS A 145 2.45 23.29 4.57
CA LYS A 145 1.04 23.59 4.26
C LYS A 145 0.39 22.54 3.35
N THR A 146 1.18 21.84 2.56
CA THR A 146 0.65 20.87 1.56
C THR A 146 0.91 19.42 1.96
N GLY A 147 2.00 19.16 2.67
CA GLY A 147 2.58 17.83 2.87
C GLY A 147 3.50 17.42 1.72
N HIS A 148 4.18 16.29 1.89
CA HIS A 148 5.07 15.75 0.86
C HIS A 148 4.29 14.85 -0.10
N LEU A 149 4.43 15.12 -1.40
CA LEU A 149 3.84 14.33 -2.47
C LEU A 149 4.89 13.35 -3.01
N ILE A 150 4.55 12.08 -3.10
CA ILE A 150 5.33 11.05 -3.78
C ILE A 150 4.69 10.85 -5.15
N LEU A 151 5.45 11.14 -6.20
CA LEU A 151 5.01 11.04 -7.60
C LEU A 151 5.83 9.96 -8.27
N LEU A 152 5.22 8.81 -8.56
CA LEU A 152 5.87 7.65 -9.17
C LEU A 152 5.43 7.47 -10.61
N GLY A 153 6.32 6.93 -11.46
CA GLY A 153 6.03 6.63 -12.85
C GLY A 153 6.00 7.86 -13.75
N LEU A 154 6.78 8.89 -13.40
CA LEU A 154 6.91 10.08 -14.22
C LEU A 154 7.73 9.84 -15.49
N ASP A 155 7.32 10.44 -16.59
CA ASP A 155 8.10 10.49 -17.83
C ASP A 155 8.99 11.76 -17.88
N SER A 156 8.70 12.77 -17.05
CA SER A 156 9.44 14.04 -16.99
C SER A 156 9.32 14.67 -15.60
N LEU A 157 10.42 15.27 -15.13
CA LEU A 157 10.44 16.09 -13.91
C LEU A 157 10.05 17.56 -14.15
N ARG A 158 9.80 17.97 -15.41
CA ARG A 158 9.54 19.36 -15.74
C ARG A 158 8.10 19.74 -15.46
N PHE A 159 7.83 20.23 -14.25
CA PHE A 159 6.53 20.79 -13.89
C PHE A 159 6.29 22.13 -14.59
N SER A 160 7.28 23.05 -14.56
CA SER A 160 7.28 24.34 -15.24
C SER A 160 8.70 24.75 -15.56
N SER A 161 8.89 25.89 -16.25
CA SER A 161 10.22 26.50 -16.44
C SER A 161 10.88 26.90 -15.10
N ASP A 162 10.10 26.98 -14.05
CA ASP A 162 10.53 27.32 -12.70
C ASP A 162 10.04 26.25 -11.71
N VAL A 163 10.80 25.15 -11.65
CA VAL A 163 10.53 24.02 -10.72
C VAL A 163 10.73 24.40 -9.25
N PHE A 164 11.27 25.58 -8.97
CA PHE A 164 11.56 26.06 -7.63
C PHE A 164 10.44 26.95 -7.05
N HIS A 165 9.52 27.40 -7.89
CA HIS A 165 8.34 28.17 -7.46
C HIS A 165 7.08 27.33 -7.57
N LEU A 166 6.94 26.36 -6.68
CA LEU A 166 5.69 25.59 -6.57
C LEU A 166 4.57 26.51 -6.06
N PRO A 167 3.34 26.29 -6.53
CA PRO A 167 2.18 27.00 -6.02
C PRO A 167 1.98 26.71 -4.53
N GLN A 168 1.23 27.55 -3.83
CA GLN A 168 0.87 27.37 -2.41
C GLN A 168 -0.02 26.13 -2.14
N SER A 169 -0.35 25.39 -3.18
CA SER A 169 -1.13 24.14 -3.13
C SER A 169 -0.48 23.10 -4.02
N GLY A 170 -0.48 21.84 -3.59
CA GLY A 170 -0.04 20.69 -4.38
C GLY A 170 -0.97 20.31 -5.52
N VAL A 171 -2.18 20.90 -5.59
CA VAL A 171 -3.19 20.56 -6.61
C VAL A 171 -2.68 20.72 -8.04
N PRO A 172 -2.04 21.83 -8.45
CA PRO A 172 -1.49 21.94 -9.80
C PRO A 172 -0.37 20.93 -10.11
N VAL A 173 0.43 20.58 -9.09
CA VAL A 173 1.49 19.58 -9.22
C VAL A 173 0.90 18.20 -9.46
N VAL A 174 -0.11 17.81 -8.68
CA VAL A 174 -0.84 16.55 -8.86
C VAL A 174 -1.53 16.51 -10.23
N ASP A 175 -2.15 17.59 -10.67
CA ASP A 175 -2.76 17.66 -12.00
C ASP A 175 -1.73 17.55 -13.12
N TRP A 176 -0.53 18.10 -12.94
CA TRP A 176 0.58 17.92 -13.87
C TRP A 176 1.05 16.45 -13.91
N ALA A 177 1.29 15.85 -12.77
CA ALA A 177 1.70 14.45 -12.70
C ALA A 177 0.66 13.53 -13.38
N ARG A 178 -0.62 13.77 -13.13
CA ARG A 178 -1.73 12.99 -13.71
C ARG A 178 -1.90 13.13 -15.23
N ARG A 179 -1.24 14.09 -15.87
CA ARG A 179 -1.17 14.15 -17.35
C ARG A 179 -0.13 13.19 -17.93
N GLN A 180 0.73 12.63 -17.10
CA GLN A 180 1.73 11.64 -17.50
C GLN A 180 1.10 10.24 -17.37
N PRO A 181 1.19 9.39 -18.40
CA PRO A 181 0.31 8.20 -18.54
C PRO A 181 0.43 7.19 -17.39
N ARG A 182 1.65 7.00 -16.87
CA ARG A 182 1.95 5.99 -15.85
C ARG A 182 1.89 6.53 -14.43
N ALA A 183 1.83 7.87 -14.27
CA ALA A 183 2.02 8.49 -12.97
C ALA A 183 0.94 8.11 -11.95
N ILE A 184 1.40 7.69 -10.77
CA ILE A 184 0.60 7.53 -9.57
C ILE A 184 1.04 8.53 -8.50
N VAL A 185 0.12 8.89 -7.62
CA VAL A 185 0.31 9.94 -6.63
C VAL A 185 0.10 9.38 -5.24
N GLY A 186 1.11 9.54 -4.40
CA GLY A 186 1.06 9.24 -2.98
C GLY A 186 1.33 10.47 -2.12
N MET A 187 1.09 10.33 -0.84
CA MET A 187 1.53 11.28 0.18
C MET A 187 2.29 10.56 1.28
N ALA A 188 3.39 11.17 1.69
CA ALA A 188 4.24 10.70 2.77
C ALA A 188 3.81 11.27 4.14
N HIS A 189 4.45 10.75 5.17
CA HIS A 189 4.48 11.33 6.52
C HIS A 189 3.13 11.43 7.22
N GLY A 190 2.20 10.52 6.93
CA GLY A 190 0.94 10.44 7.65
C GLY A 190 1.07 10.27 9.16
N GLN A 191 2.25 9.81 9.66
CA GLN A 191 2.57 9.73 11.08
C GLN A 191 2.55 11.09 11.79
N PHE A 192 2.72 12.17 11.07
CA PHE A 192 2.63 13.53 11.62
C PHE A 192 1.20 14.07 11.69
N TRP A 193 0.20 13.31 11.21
CA TRP A 193 -1.20 13.68 11.35
C TRP A 193 -1.58 13.79 12.83
N PRO A 194 -2.23 14.88 13.28
CA PRO A 194 -2.56 15.11 14.68
C PRO A 194 -3.34 13.95 15.31
N ARG A 195 -2.93 13.51 16.49
CA ARG A 195 -3.56 12.38 17.20
C ARG A 195 -4.98 12.70 17.69
N ASP A 196 -5.25 13.95 17.99
CA ASP A 196 -6.54 14.44 18.48
C ASP A 196 -7.53 14.76 17.36
N GLY A 197 -7.14 14.57 16.10
CA GLY A 197 -7.96 14.91 14.94
C GLY A 197 -8.20 16.42 14.78
N SER A 198 -7.44 17.25 15.49
CA SER A 198 -7.58 18.71 15.41
C SER A 198 -7.32 19.22 13.99
N PHE A 199 -8.23 20.03 13.49
CA PHE A 199 -8.09 20.94 12.39
C PHE A 199 -8.34 22.36 12.96
N PRO A 200 -7.59 23.34 12.65
CA PRO A 200 -6.54 23.49 11.67
C PRO A 200 -5.14 23.36 12.25
N VAL A 201 -4.26 23.13 11.33
CA VAL A 201 -2.83 23.11 11.37
C VAL A 201 -2.23 24.13 12.33
N PRO A 202 -1.45 23.69 13.30
CA PRO A 202 -0.51 24.58 13.95
C PRO A 202 0.49 25.11 12.92
N PRO A 203 0.81 26.38 12.88
CA PRO A 203 1.88 26.87 12.05
C PRO A 203 3.19 26.21 12.48
N GLY A 204 3.93 25.60 11.53
CA GLY A 204 5.28 25.14 11.74
C GLY A 204 5.55 23.65 11.82
N GLY A 205 4.64 22.79 11.39
CA GLY A 205 4.91 21.36 11.23
C GLY A 205 5.37 21.04 9.82
N CYS A 206 6.65 20.67 9.61
CA CYS A 206 7.08 20.01 8.37
C CYS A 206 6.21 18.77 8.12
N CYS A 207 5.92 18.53 6.85
CA CYS A 207 5.68 17.18 6.35
C CYS A 207 4.29 16.60 6.62
N VAL A 208 3.42 17.28 7.35
CA VAL A 208 2.04 16.81 7.59
C VAL A 208 1.25 16.81 6.28
N PRO A 209 0.60 15.70 5.88
CA PRO A 209 -0.10 15.58 4.60
C PRO A 209 -1.45 16.33 4.60
N TRP A 210 -1.44 17.65 4.71
CA TRP A 210 -2.64 18.48 4.90
C TRP A 210 -3.62 18.40 3.73
N GLU A 211 -3.11 18.27 2.51
CA GLU A 211 -3.97 18.21 1.32
C GLU A 211 -4.47 16.80 1.01
N VAL A 212 -4.21 15.82 1.86
CA VAL A 212 -4.60 14.42 1.64
C VAL A 212 -6.09 14.26 1.33
N VAL A 213 -6.94 14.96 2.10
CA VAL A 213 -8.40 14.90 1.90
C VAL A 213 -8.80 15.55 0.57
N VAL A 214 -8.13 16.64 0.18
CA VAL A 214 -8.38 17.31 -1.11
C VAL A 214 -8.04 16.39 -2.26
N HIS A 215 -6.88 15.75 -2.23
CA HIS A 215 -6.46 14.84 -3.29
C HIS A 215 -7.31 13.57 -3.34
N ALA A 216 -7.68 13.01 -2.17
CA ALA A 216 -8.59 11.88 -2.10
C ALA A 216 -9.98 12.22 -2.65
N ALA A 217 -10.57 13.35 -2.24
CA ALA A 217 -11.89 13.80 -2.72
C ALA A 217 -11.91 14.08 -4.23
N ARG A 218 -10.79 14.49 -4.81
CA ARG A 218 -10.62 14.68 -6.25
C ARG A 218 -10.36 13.37 -7.01
N GLY A 219 -10.24 12.22 -6.33
CA GLY A 219 -9.85 10.94 -6.93
C GLY A 219 -8.43 10.98 -7.51
N ARG A 220 -7.53 11.75 -6.88
CA ARG A 220 -6.16 11.98 -7.36
C ARG A 220 -5.09 11.39 -6.44
N LEU A 221 -5.48 10.79 -5.32
CA LEU A 221 -4.59 10.11 -4.38
C LEU A 221 -4.69 8.59 -4.58
N ASP A 222 -3.58 7.93 -4.87
CA ASP A 222 -3.53 6.48 -5.05
C ASP A 222 -3.08 5.75 -3.78
N PHE A 223 -2.12 6.33 -3.03
CA PHE A 223 -1.59 5.68 -1.83
C PHE A 223 -1.16 6.66 -0.73
N LEU A 224 -1.07 6.13 0.49
CA LEU A 224 -0.39 6.75 1.62
C LEU A 224 0.82 5.92 2.00
N SER A 225 1.95 6.57 2.17
CA SER A 225 3.20 5.93 2.59
C SER A 225 3.40 6.07 4.10
N MET A 226 3.81 4.97 4.72
CA MET A 226 4.10 4.84 6.14
C MET A 226 5.61 4.68 6.32
N GLU A 227 6.26 5.68 6.91
CA GLU A 227 7.73 5.75 7.01
C GLU A 227 8.29 5.41 8.40
N ARG A 228 7.45 5.10 9.36
CA ARG A 228 7.91 4.72 10.71
C ARG A 228 7.21 3.49 11.23
N THR A 229 7.89 2.89 12.20
CA THR A 229 7.56 1.60 12.79
C THR A 229 6.09 1.45 13.18
N LEU A 230 5.58 0.24 12.95
CA LEU A 230 4.23 -0.21 13.30
C LEU A 230 4.04 -0.46 14.81
N VAL A 231 4.96 -0.04 15.67
CA VAL A 231 4.96 -0.38 17.11
C VAL A 231 3.83 0.30 17.89
N GLU A 232 3.38 1.47 17.41
CA GLU A 232 2.18 2.15 17.93
C GLU A 232 1.26 2.44 16.76
N GLU A 233 -0.05 2.57 16.97
CA GLU A 233 -0.98 2.91 15.89
C GLU A 233 -0.53 4.21 15.20
N PRO A 234 0.17 4.12 14.04
CA PRO A 234 0.79 5.28 13.45
C PRO A 234 -0.28 6.22 12.90
N GLY A 235 0.03 7.52 12.87
CA GLY A 235 -0.88 8.53 12.32
C GLY A 235 -1.30 8.22 10.89
N THR A 236 -0.38 7.69 10.06
CA THR A 236 -0.68 7.22 8.71
C THR A 236 -1.80 6.19 8.70
N PHE A 237 -1.77 5.23 9.61
CA PHE A 237 -2.77 4.19 9.69
C PHE A 237 -4.14 4.74 10.12
N ARG A 238 -4.19 5.62 11.12
CA ARG A 238 -5.44 6.28 11.52
C ARG A 238 -6.02 7.12 10.39
N LEU A 239 -5.19 7.89 9.70
CA LEU A 239 -5.60 8.68 8.55
C LEU A 239 -6.13 7.81 7.43
N TRP A 240 -5.41 6.73 7.10
CA TRP A 240 -5.82 5.76 6.09
C TRP A 240 -7.16 5.10 6.46
N LYS A 241 -7.36 4.63 7.70
CA LYS A 241 -8.65 4.10 8.18
C LYS A 241 -9.78 5.13 8.03
N ALA A 242 -9.52 6.39 8.35
CA ALA A 242 -10.51 7.46 8.21
C ALA A 242 -10.90 7.68 6.74
N LEU A 243 -9.95 7.68 5.81
CA LEU A 243 -10.21 7.78 4.38
C LEU A 243 -11.04 6.59 3.87
N GLN A 244 -10.68 5.37 4.28
CA GLN A 244 -11.42 4.16 3.93
C GLN A 244 -12.84 4.19 4.49
N GLY A 245 -13.01 4.59 5.74
CA GLY A 245 -14.32 4.75 6.38
C GLY A 245 -15.19 5.81 5.70
N ALA A 246 -14.58 6.81 5.08
CA ALA A 246 -15.25 7.82 4.26
C ALA A 246 -15.54 7.35 2.81
N GLY A 247 -15.10 6.13 2.43
CA GLY A 247 -15.35 5.54 1.11
C GLY A 247 -14.30 5.87 0.06
N PHE A 248 -13.17 6.47 0.45
CA PHE A 248 -12.06 6.68 -0.48
C PHE A 248 -11.22 5.42 -0.62
N ARG A 249 -10.82 5.11 -1.84
CA ARG A 249 -9.92 3.99 -2.15
C ARG A 249 -8.50 4.53 -2.26
N VAL A 250 -7.72 4.31 -1.23
CA VAL A 250 -6.32 4.73 -1.14
C VAL A 250 -5.52 3.53 -0.67
N ALA A 251 -4.51 3.12 -1.41
CA ALA A 251 -3.62 2.03 -0.99
C ALA A 251 -2.80 2.46 0.24
N ILE A 252 -2.34 1.48 1.01
CA ILE A 252 -1.33 1.69 2.05
C ILE A 252 0.00 1.12 1.56
N THR A 253 1.07 1.88 1.72
CA THR A 253 2.44 1.46 1.40
C THR A 253 3.33 1.69 2.61
N GLY A 254 4.50 1.08 2.61
CA GLY A 254 5.58 1.37 3.54
C GLY A 254 6.79 1.89 2.79
N GLY A 255 7.51 2.81 3.37
CA GLY A 255 8.75 3.36 2.85
C GLY A 255 9.71 3.71 3.98
N SER A 256 11.00 3.79 3.68
CA SER A 256 12.02 4.08 4.69
C SER A 256 12.25 5.55 4.91
N ASP A 257 12.03 6.35 3.87
CA ASP A 257 12.54 7.72 3.79
C ASP A 257 14.05 7.78 4.18
N TRP A 258 14.79 6.75 3.72
CA TRP A 258 16.24 6.73 3.91
C TRP A 258 16.86 7.74 2.93
N SER A 259 17.79 8.54 3.31
CA SER A 259 18.46 8.73 4.60
C SER A 259 17.97 10.02 5.30
N CYS A 260 16.68 10.30 5.24
CA CYS A 260 16.06 11.43 5.94
C CYS A 260 15.56 11.03 7.34
N LEU A 261 14.53 10.21 7.41
CA LEU A 261 13.99 9.75 8.69
C LEU A 261 14.79 8.61 9.30
N SER A 262 15.38 7.74 8.47
CA SER A 262 16.23 6.64 8.94
C SER A 262 17.64 6.81 8.41
N GLN A 263 18.64 6.71 9.29
CA GLN A 263 20.05 6.70 8.92
C GLN A 263 20.56 5.29 8.61
N THR A 264 19.80 4.28 9.01
CA THR A 264 20.07 2.87 8.77
C THR A 264 18.81 2.21 8.27
N PHE A 265 18.95 1.28 7.34
CA PHE A 265 17.87 0.36 7.01
C PHE A 265 17.82 -0.68 8.14
N ALA A 266 16.92 -0.48 9.09
CA ALA A 266 16.74 -1.37 10.22
C ALA A 266 15.72 -2.47 9.90
N GLU A 267 15.76 -3.58 10.66
CA GLU A 267 14.80 -4.68 10.51
C GLU A 267 13.33 -4.25 10.71
N ASP A 268 13.11 -3.15 11.43
CA ASP A 268 11.80 -2.58 11.71
C ASP A 268 11.40 -1.46 10.74
N THR A 269 12.18 -1.22 9.69
CA THR A 269 11.85 -0.25 8.65
C THR A 269 10.66 -0.76 7.83
N PRO A 270 9.58 0.04 7.68
CA PRO A 270 8.47 -0.34 6.83
C PRO A 270 8.89 -0.43 5.36
N ARG A 271 8.36 -1.42 4.67
CA ARG A 271 8.49 -1.59 3.23
C ARG A 271 7.11 -1.87 2.64
N THR A 272 7.01 -1.82 1.34
CA THR A 272 5.80 -2.18 0.60
C THR A 272 5.95 -3.58 0.01
N ASP A 273 5.09 -4.50 0.38
CA ASP A 273 4.93 -5.74 -0.37
C ASP A 273 3.80 -5.55 -1.39
N VAL A 274 4.07 -5.83 -2.66
CA VAL A 274 3.13 -5.61 -3.78
C VAL A 274 2.85 -6.92 -4.48
N ILE A 275 1.58 -7.23 -4.76
CA ILE A 275 1.19 -8.40 -5.56
C ILE A 275 1.19 -8.00 -7.03
N VAL A 276 2.20 -8.43 -7.76
CA VAL A 276 2.33 -8.24 -9.22
C VAL A 276 1.90 -9.53 -9.93
N GLU A 277 1.11 -9.38 -10.98
CA GLU A 277 0.70 -10.48 -11.85
C GLU A 277 1.64 -10.59 -13.05
N GLY A 278 2.09 -11.81 -13.33
CA GLY A 278 2.98 -12.07 -14.45
C GLY A 278 4.42 -11.61 -14.21
N GLN A 279 5.09 -11.18 -15.28
CA GLN A 279 6.48 -10.72 -15.21
C GLN A 279 6.59 -9.39 -14.46
N LEU A 280 7.62 -9.25 -13.62
CA LEU A 280 7.92 -8.00 -12.93
C LEU A 280 8.31 -6.92 -13.95
N THR A 281 7.57 -5.81 -13.92
CA THR A 281 7.87 -4.57 -14.63
C THR A 281 7.53 -3.39 -13.73
N TYR A 282 8.19 -2.26 -13.91
CA TYR A 282 7.88 -1.06 -13.12
C TYR A 282 6.42 -0.61 -13.32
N GLU A 283 5.93 -0.64 -14.55
CA GLU A 283 4.53 -0.31 -14.84
C GLU A 283 3.54 -1.28 -14.19
N GLY A 284 3.79 -2.60 -14.24
CA GLY A 284 2.95 -3.59 -13.56
C GLY A 284 2.91 -3.39 -12.05
N TRP A 285 4.05 -3.00 -11.47
CA TRP A 285 4.17 -2.64 -10.06
C TRP A 285 3.37 -1.37 -9.72
N LEU A 286 3.46 -0.31 -10.52
CA LEU A 286 2.65 0.91 -10.34
C LEU A 286 1.15 0.62 -10.41
N GLN A 287 0.72 -0.19 -11.40
CA GLN A 287 -0.69 -0.57 -11.54
C GLN A 287 -1.18 -1.41 -10.35
N ALA A 288 -0.32 -2.25 -9.79
CA ALA A 288 -0.65 -3.03 -8.60
C ALA A 288 -0.85 -2.13 -7.37
N ILE A 289 0.02 -1.13 -7.15
CA ILE A 289 -0.16 -0.13 -6.09
C ILE A 289 -1.47 0.62 -6.29
N LYS A 290 -1.71 1.14 -7.48
CA LYS A 290 -2.94 1.88 -7.82
C LYS A 290 -4.21 1.04 -7.62
N ALA A 291 -4.13 -0.26 -7.86
CA ALA A 291 -5.23 -1.20 -7.61
C ALA A 291 -5.41 -1.54 -6.12
N GLY A 292 -4.52 -1.09 -5.22
CA GLY A 292 -4.56 -1.43 -3.80
C GLY A 292 -4.06 -2.84 -3.48
N ARG A 293 -3.28 -3.46 -4.38
CA ARG A 293 -2.66 -4.78 -4.16
C ARG A 293 -1.34 -4.64 -3.39
N THR A 294 -1.42 -4.01 -2.24
CA THR A 294 -0.26 -3.64 -1.41
C THR A 294 -0.46 -4.00 0.05
N ALA A 295 0.63 -4.28 0.72
CA ALA A 295 0.71 -4.36 2.17
C ALA A 295 1.93 -3.57 2.65
N ALA A 296 1.76 -2.75 3.70
CA ALA A 296 2.88 -2.22 4.43
C ALA A 296 3.39 -3.30 5.38
N ALA A 297 4.64 -3.70 5.24
CA ALA A 297 5.23 -4.80 5.98
C ALA A 297 6.48 -4.34 6.73
N VAL A 298 6.78 -5.01 7.84
CA VAL A 298 8.01 -4.84 8.62
C VAL A 298 8.67 -6.20 8.78
N GLY A 299 9.98 -6.23 8.62
CA GLY A 299 10.76 -7.46 8.68
C GLY A 299 10.77 -8.27 7.39
N ILE A 300 11.87 -8.98 7.18
CA ILE A 300 12.07 -9.80 5.99
C ILE A 300 11.25 -11.09 6.14
N GLY A 301 10.53 -11.48 5.07
CA GLY A 301 9.81 -12.75 5.01
C GLY A 301 8.40 -12.76 5.61
N ASN A 302 8.00 -11.71 6.34
CA ASN A 302 6.64 -11.60 6.83
C ASN A 302 5.70 -11.20 5.68
N ARG A 303 4.63 -11.97 5.49
CA ARG A 303 3.65 -11.78 4.42
C ARG A 303 2.23 -11.95 4.96
N LEU A 304 1.31 -11.15 4.47
CA LEU A 304 -0.12 -11.34 4.69
C LEU A 304 -0.87 -11.02 3.41
N ASN A 305 -1.56 -11.99 2.86
CA ASN A 305 -2.54 -11.80 1.81
C ASN A 305 -3.94 -11.98 2.38
N VAL A 306 -4.88 -11.22 1.85
CA VAL A 306 -6.27 -11.27 2.27
C VAL A 306 -7.17 -11.43 1.06
N ARG A 307 -8.11 -12.37 1.13
CA ARG A 307 -9.19 -12.52 0.16
C ARG A 307 -10.53 -12.38 0.87
N VAL A 308 -11.50 -11.81 0.20
CA VAL A 308 -12.88 -11.75 0.69
C VAL A 308 -13.78 -12.38 -0.35
N GLU A 309 -14.52 -13.43 0.03
CA GLU A 309 -15.33 -14.21 -0.91
C GLU A 309 -14.51 -14.66 -2.14
N GLY A 310 -13.27 -15.08 -1.94
CA GLY A 310 -12.32 -15.44 -2.99
C GLY A 310 -11.71 -14.26 -3.78
N ARG A 311 -12.24 -13.06 -3.65
CA ARG A 311 -11.71 -11.86 -4.31
C ARG A 311 -10.41 -11.40 -3.68
N ARG A 312 -9.46 -11.04 -4.52
CA ARG A 312 -8.10 -10.66 -4.14
C ARG A 312 -8.06 -9.26 -3.53
N LEU A 313 -6.98 -8.97 -2.85
CA LEU A 313 -6.64 -7.64 -2.35
C LEU A 313 -6.75 -6.59 -3.48
N GLY A 314 -7.41 -5.46 -3.19
CA GLY A 314 -7.70 -4.39 -4.16
C GLY A 314 -8.96 -4.60 -5.01
N GLU A 315 -9.55 -5.80 -5.01
CA GLU A 315 -10.82 -6.07 -5.72
C GLU A 315 -12.06 -5.73 -4.88
N GLU A 316 -13.17 -5.55 -5.55
CA GLU A 316 -14.48 -5.32 -4.92
C GLU A 316 -15.31 -6.58 -4.79
N VAL A 317 -15.92 -6.72 -3.63
CA VAL A 317 -17.02 -7.68 -3.40
C VAL A 317 -18.32 -6.90 -3.34
N GLN A 318 -19.20 -7.14 -4.30
CA GLN A 318 -20.54 -6.54 -4.28
C GLN A 318 -21.51 -7.47 -3.54
N LEU A 319 -22.14 -6.96 -2.50
CA LEU A 319 -23.13 -7.69 -1.72
C LEU A 319 -24.52 -7.16 -2.04
N VAL A 320 -25.41 -8.04 -2.46
CA VAL A 320 -26.81 -7.71 -2.76
C VAL A 320 -27.59 -7.34 -1.48
N ALA A 321 -27.22 -7.97 -0.34
CA ALA A 321 -27.83 -7.72 0.95
C ALA A 321 -26.77 -7.87 2.06
N PRO A 322 -26.99 -7.28 3.24
CA PRO A 322 -26.14 -7.53 4.40
C PRO A 322 -26.09 -9.04 4.71
N ARG A 323 -24.87 -9.59 4.80
CA ARG A 323 -24.62 -10.98 5.13
C ARG A 323 -23.23 -11.15 5.75
N GLU A 324 -22.96 -12.33 6.24
CA GLU A 324 -21.59 -12.73 6.55
C GLU A 324 -20.80 -12.93 5.26
N VAL A 325 -19.54 -12.56 5.30
CA VAL A 325 -18.55 -12.79 4.24
C VAL A 325 -17.40 -13.60 4.80
N THR A 326 -16.84 -14.47 3.97
CA THR A 326 -15.66 -15.24 4.31
C THR A 326 -14.43 -14.42 4.00
N VAL A 327 -13.57 -14.22 4.99
CA VAL A 327 -12.25 -13.63 4.87
C VAL A 327 -11.23 -14.76 4.98
N THR A 328 -10.43 -14.94 3.93
CA THR A 328 -9.30 -15.88 3.90
C THR A 328 -8.02 -15.11 4.11
N LEU A 329 -7.21 -15.56 5.06
CA LEU A 329 -5.90 -15.02 5.40
C LEU A 329 -4.85 -16.04 4.96
N GLU A 330 -3.91 -15.62 4.15
CA GLU A 330 -2.71 -16.38 3.80
C GLU A 330 -1.53 -15.65 4.45
N THR A 331 -0.85 -16.29 5.40
CA THR A 331 0.28 -15.68 6.10
C THR A 331 1.56 -16.48 5.87
N ALA A 332 2.69 -15.82 5.87
CA ALA A 332 4.00 -16.45 5.89
C ALA A 332 4.93 -15.68 6.84
N GLY A 333 5.98 -16.36 7.31
CA GLY A 333 6.95 -15.77 8.23
C GLY A 333 6.65 -16.08 9.70
N ARG A 334 6.73 -15.08 10.56
CA ARG A 334 6.49 -15.23 12.00
C ARG A 334 5.02 -15.29 12.32
N GLY A 335 4.64 -16.19 13.21
CA GLY A 335 3.30 -16.27 13.77
C GLY A 335 2.94 -15.03 14.59
N ALA A 336 1.69 -14.62 14.48
CA ALA A 336 1.14 -13.45 15.18
C ALA A 336 -0.38 -13.52 15.24
N ASP A 337 -0.99 -12.67 16.06
CA ASP A 337 -2.42 -12.41 15.97
C ASP A 337 -2.71 -11.46 14.81
N VAL A 338 -3.61 -11.86 13.92
CA VAL A 338 -4.08 -11.02 12.80
C VAL A 338 -5.43 -10.43 13.15
N ASP A 339 -5.52 -9.12 13.23
CA ASP A 339 -6.77 -8.39 13.39
C ASP A 339 -7.42 -8.14 12.03
N VAL A 340 -8.62 -8.68 11.84
CA VAL A 340 -9.46 -8.40 10.68
C VAL A 340 -10.34 -7.21 11.01
N LEU A 341 -10.20 -6.15 10.24
CA LEU A 341 -10.94 -4.91 10.47
C LEU A 341 -12.09 -4.76 9.46
N LEU A 342 -13.23 -4.33 9.95
CA LEU A 342 -14.38 -3.92 9.14
C LEU A 342 -14.68 -2.45 9.44
N ASN A 343 -14.60 -1.60 8.43
CA ASN A 343 -14.79 -0.14 8.58
C ASN A 343 -13.90 0.49 9.66
N GLY A 344 -12.68 -0.04 9.83
CA GLY A 344 -11.71 0.48 10.80
C GLY A 344 -11.80 -0.11 12.21
N GLU A 345 -12.82 -0.92 12.51
CA GLU A 345 -13.01 -1.58 13.80
C GLU A 345 -12.64 -3.06 13.73
N VAL A 346 -12.07 -3.61 14.79
CA VAL A 346 -11.72 -5.04 14.87
C VAL A 346 -13.00 -5.89 14.85
N ALA A 347 -13.19 -6.61 13.76
CA ALA A 347 -14.31 -7.53 13.59
C ALA A 347 -13.98 -8.98 14.02
N ALA A 348 -12.71 -9.37 13.88
CA ALA A 348 -12.21 -10.67 14.33
C ALA A 348 -10.71 -10.59 14.62
N ARG A 349 -10.23 -11.49 15.48
CA ARG A 349 -8.81 -11.71 15.74
C ARG A 349 -8.50 -13.17 15.48
N VAL A 350 -7.50 -13.43 14.64
CA VAL A 350 -7.13 -14.77 14.19
C VAL A 350 -5.68 -15.04 14.57
N PRO A 351 -5.41 -15.97 15.49
CA PRO A 351 -4.06 -16.39 15.78
C PRO A 351 -3.51 -17.21 14.60
N VAL A 352 -2.29 -16.91 14.15
CA VAL A 352 -1.58 -17.66 13.10
C VAL A 352 -0.23 -18.13 13.63
N ALA A 353 0.15 -19.35 13.25
CA ALA A 353 1.44 -19.95 13.61
C ALA A 353 2.55 -19.45 12.66
N ASP A 354 3.81 -19.81 12.98
CA ASP A 354 4.95 -19.59 12.11
C ASP A 354 4.79 -20.33 10.77
N GLY A 355 5.41 -19.79 9.73
CA GLY A 355 5.44 -20.37 8.40
C GLY A 355 4.25 -20.00 7.53
N LEU A 356 4.02 -20.76 6.48
CA LEU A 356 2.87 -20.56 5.58
C LEU A 356 1.61 -21.12 6.24
N GLN A 357 0.64 -20.26 6.47
CA GLN A 357 -0.64 -20.61 7.08
C GLN A 357 -1.80 -20.07 6.22
N VAL A 358 -2.88 -20.82 6.19
CA VAL A 358 -4.16 -20.36 5.62
C VAL A 358 -5.22 -20.46 6.70
N ALA A 359 -5.89 -19.36 6.97
CA ALA A 359 -6.98 -19.29 7.95
C ALA A 359 -8.20 -18.63 7.33
N GLN A 360 -9.38 -19.04 7.76
CA GLN A 360 -10.63 -18.42 7.34
C GLN A 360 -11.44 -17.96 8.54
N VAL A 361 -12.08 -16.79 8.39
CA VAL A 361 -12.97 -16.23 9.38
C VAL A 361 -14.21 -15.64 8.70
N ARG A 362 -15.37 -15.75 9.34
CA ARG A 362 -16.59 -15.09 8.87
C ARG A 362 -16.77 -13.76 9.58
N VAL A 363 -17.08 -12.74 8.82
CA VAL A 363 -17.29 -11.38 9.31
C VAL A 363 -18.64 -10.86 8.81
N GLY A 364 -19.47 -10.38 9.74
CA GLY A 364 -20.79 -9.86 9.43
C GLY A 364 -20.73 -8.49 8.74
N CYS A 365 -21.02 -8.44 7.45
CA CYS A 365 -21.12 -7.19 6.71
C CYS A 365 -22.53 -6.62 6.86
N ARG A 366 -22.66 -5.53 7.61
CA ARG A 366 -23.90 -4.79 7.82
C ARG A 366 -23.83 -3.44 7.14
N ARG A 367 -24.96 -2.90 6.70
CA ARG A 367 -25.03 -1.56 6.13
C ARG A 367 -24.50 -0.54 7.14
N ALA A 368 -23.55 0.31 6.75
CA ALA A 368 -23.09 1.38 7.61
C ALA A 368 -24.26 2.27 8.01
N ARG A 369 -24.46 2.46 9.31
CA ARG A 369 -25.46 3.41 9.83
C ARG A 369 -24.93 4.81 9.48
N GLY A 370 -25.55 5.50 8.50
CA GLY A 370 -25.33 6.93 8.32
C GLY A 370 -24.83 7.44 6.97
N SER A 371 -24.56 6.62 5.96
CA SER A 371 -24.30 7.17 4.61
C SER A 371 -25.60 7.66 3.98
N ARG A 372 -26.06 8.87 4.39
CA ARG A 372 -27.00 9.61 3.54
C ARG A 372 -26.20 10.04 2.31
N ARG A 373 -26.51 9.48 1.15
CA ARG A 373 -26.10 10.07 -0.11
C ARG A 373 -26.62 11.51 -0.11
N ALA A 374 -25.74 12.49 -0.22
CA ALA A 374 -26.17 13.80 -0.67
C ALA A 374 -26.83 13.60 -2.04
N ALA A 375 -28.08 13.95 -2.16
CA ALA A 375 -28.75 13.97 -3.44
C ALA A 375 -28.01 14.96 -4.35
N PRO A 376 -27.82 14.65 -5.64
CA PRO A 376 -27.28 15.62 -6.57
C PRO A 376 -28.24 16.81 -6.59
N THR A 377 -27.76 17.96 -6.17
CA THR A 377 -28.46 19.24 -6.40
C THR A 377 -28.44 19.50 -7.89
N SER A 378 -29.65 19.53 -8.46
CA SER A 378 -29.94 19.90 -9.84
C SER A 378 -29.43 21.30 -10.19
#